data_c709803b6ae654c44b9b90089f0c7db4
#
_entry.id   c709803b6ae654c44b9b90089f0c7db4
#
_cell.length_a   1.000
_cell.length_b   1.000
_cell.length_c   1.000
_cell.angle_alpha   90.00
_cell.angle_beta   90.00
_cell.angle_gamma   90.00
#
_symmetry.space_group_name_H-M   'P 1'
#
loop_
_entity.id
_entity.type
_entity.pdbx_description
1 polymer ?
#
loop_
_entity_poly.entity_id
_entity_poly.type
_entity_poly.pdbx_seq_one_letter_code
_entity_poly.pdbx_strand_id
1 'polypeptide(L)'
;MEELEEGKESSSEHITEVVKENLKLIRHTKGFSLDKLASRCGVSRAMLSQIEQGKSVPTISVLWKIANGLNVPFSELLKEKGTEGVIV
;
A
#
# COMPACT_ATOMS: atom_id res chain seq x y z
N MET A 1 -9.11 26.38 -9.15
CA MET A 1 -8.25 25.56 -10.01
C MET A 1 -7.02 25.10 -9.29
N GLU A 2 -6.28 26.05 -8.74
CA GLU A 2 -5.06 25.73 -8.03
C GLU A 2 -5.32 24.87 -6.84
N GLU A 3 -6.43 25.15 -6.16
CA GLU A 3 -6.75 24.36 -4.97
C GLU A 3 -6.97 22.91 -5.31
N LEU A 4 -7.60 22.67 -6.48
CA LEU A 4 -7.83 21.30 -6.90
C LEU A 4 -6.53 20.56 -7.15
N GLU A 5 -5.56 21.25 -7.75
CA GLU A 5 -4.29 20.62 -8.02
C GLU A 5 -3.56 20.30 -6.73
N GLU A 6 -3.59 21.21 -5.78
CA GLU A 6 -2.97 20.94 -4.50
C GLU A 6 -3.64 19.77 -3.82
N GLY A 7 -4.96 19.69 -3.92
CA GLY A 7 -5.67 18.58 -3.34
C GLY A 7 -5.26 17.26 -3.95
N LYS A 8 -5.04 17.24 -5.26
CA LYS A 8 -4.63 16.04 -5.93
C LYS A 8 -3.27 15.58 -5.46
N GLU A 9 -2.33 16.51 -5.35
CA GLU A 9 -0.99 16.16 -4.90
C GLU A 9 -1.01 15.62 -3.48
N SER A 10 -1.75 16.30 -2.61
CA SER A 10 -1.88 15.84 -1.24
C SER A 10 -2.49 14.46 -1.19
N SER A 11 -3.50 14.21 -2.02
CA SER A 11 -4.15 12.91 -2.05
C SER A 11 -3.20 11.83 -2.48
N SER A 12 -2.39 12.10 -3.51
CA SER A 12 -1.42 11.12 -3.99
C SER A 12 -0.39 10.79 -2.92
N GLU A 13 0.12 11.81 -2.26
CA GLU A 13 1.10 11.60 -1.21
C GLU A 13 0.48 10.85 -0.05
N HIS A 14 -0.74 11.19 0.28
CA HIS A 14 -1.43 10.54 1.38
C HIS A 14 -1.63 9.06 1.10
N ILE A 15 -2.09 8.73 -0.09
CA ILE A 15 -2.32 7.34 -0.46
C ILE A 15 -1.00 6.57 -0.46
N THR A 16 0.07 7.18 -0.95
CA THR A 16 1.37 6.54 -0.96
C THR A 16 1.81 6.19 0.46
N GLU A 17 1.60 7.10 1.39
CA GLU A 17 1.96 6.85 2.78
C GLU A 17 1.12 5.74 3.38
N VAL A 18 -0.18 5.76 3.11
CA VAL A 18 -1.08 4.76 3.65
C VAL A 18 -0.68 3.37 3.17
N VAL A 19 -0.47 3.22 1.87
CA VAL A 19 -0.10 1.93 1.31
C VAL A 19 1.25 1.48 1.84
N LYS A 20 2.20 2.40 1.90
CA LYS A 20 3.53 2.07 2.39
C LYS A 20 3.48 1.43 3.78
N GLU A 21 2.76 2.08 4.68
CA GLU A 21 2.72 1.61 6.05
C GLU A 21 1.92 0.33 6.19
N ASN A 22 0.79 0.26 5.48
CA ASN A 22 -0.04 -0.93 5.56
C ASN A 22 0.68 -2.15 4.99
N LEU A 23 1.34 -1.97 3.87
CA LEU A 23 2.06 -3.08 3.25
C LEU A 23 3.14 -3.61 4.18
N LYS A 24 3.93 -2.70 4.74
CA LYS A 24 4.97 -3.11 5.67
C LYS A 24 4.39 -3.86 6.85
N LEU A 25 3.36 -3.30 7.44
CA LEU A 25 2.77 -3.88 8.64
C LEU A 25 2.21 -5.27 8.37
N ILE A 26 1.43 -5.40 7.31
CA ILE A 26 0.79 -6.68 7.02
C ILE A 26 1.86 -7.72 6.65
N ARG A 27 2.84 -7.31 5.84
CA ARG A 27 3.89 -8.24 5.45
C ARG A 27 4.66 -8.75 6.67
N HIS A 28 5.02 -7.84 7.56
CA HIS A 28 5.74 -8.23 8.77
C HIS A 28 4.89 -9.10 9.68
N THR A 29 3.63 -8.76 9.82
CA THR A 29 2.72 -9.53 10.65
C THR A 29 2.61 -10.96 10.16
N LYS A 30 2.62 -11.14 8.84
CA LYS A 30 2.53 -12.48 8.27
C LYS A 30 3.89 -13.18 8.17
N GLY A 31 4.96 -12.48 8.54
CA GLY A 31 6.28 -13.07 8.55
C GLY A 31 6.87 -13.28 7.17
N PHE A 32 6.46 -12.51 6.18
CA PHE A 32 6.98 -12.65 4.83
C PHE A 32 8.16 -11.72 4.58
N SER A 33 9.22 -12.27 3.97
CA SER A 33 10.28 -11.44 3.43
C SER A 33 9.77 -10.79 2.14
N LEU A 34 10.52 -9.80 1.64
CA LEU A 34 10.17 -9.20 0.36
C LEU A 34 10.23 -10.25 -0.76
N ASP A 35 11.23 -11.12 -0.71
CA ASP A 35 11.34 -12.18 -1.72
C ASP A 35 10.14 -13.11 -1.67
N LYS A 36 9.72 -13.47 -0.47
CA LYS A 36 8.58 -14.36 -0.32
C LYS A 36 7.32 -13.70 -0.86
N LEU A 37 7.11 -12.45 -0.52
CA LEU A 37 5.92 -11.76 -1.00
C LEU A 37 5.96 -11.60 -2.52
N ALA A 38 7.13 -11.26 -3.08
CA ALA A 38 7.26 -11.12 -4.52
C ALA A 38 6.86 -12.42 -5.22
N SER A 39 7.30 -13.53 -4.68
CA SER A 39 6.97 -14.83 -5.23
C SER A 39 5.47 -15.09 -5.18
N ARG A 40 4.84 -14.69 -4.09
CA ARG A 40 3.42 -14.96 -3.90
C ARG A 40 2.52 -14.06 -4.75
N CYS A 41 2.91 -12.81 -4.95
CA CYS A 41 2.01 -11.87 -5.60
C CYS A 41 2.34 -11.58 -7.05
N GLY A 42 3.49 -12.05 -7.54
CA GLY A 42 3.84 -11.82 -8.92
C GLY A 42 4.28 -10.40 -9.22
N VAL A 43 4.72 -9.68 -8.18
CA VAL A 43 5.27 -8.34 -8.32
C VAL A 43 6.74 -8.44 -7.94
N SER A 44 7.61 -7.75 -8.67
CA SER A 44 9.03 -7.88 -8.42
C SER A 44 9.40 -7.39 -7.03
N ARG A 45 10.48 -7.95 -6.49
CA ARG A 45 10.98 -7.53 -5.20
C ARG A 45 11.36 -6.05 -5.20
N ALA A 46 11.96 -5.61 -6.31
CA ALA A 46 12.36 -4.20 -6.41
C ALA A 46 11.15 -3.27 -6.34
N MET A 47 10.08 -3.64 -7.02
CA MET A 47 8.86 -2.85 -7.00
C MET A 47 8.29 -2.80 -5.59
N LEU A 48 8.22 -3.95 -4.92
CA LEU A 48 7.70 -4.00 -3.56
C LEU A 48 8.54 -3.13 -2.62
N SER A 49 9.85 -3.19 -2.79
CA SER A 49 10.74 -2.38 -1.97
C SER A 49 10.48 -0.89 -2.16
N GLN A 50 10.29 -0.48 -3.41
CA GLN A 50 10.02 0.92 -3.69
C GLN A 50 8.70 1.37 -3.11
N ILE A 51 7.70 0.51 -3.16
CA ILE A 51 6.40 0.85 -2.57
C ILE A 51 6.54 1.00 -1.07
N GLU A 52 7.28 0.12 -0.42
CA GLU A 52 7.46 0.19 1.03
C GLU A 52 8.30 1.39 1.45
N GLN A 53 9.07 1.93 0.54
CA GLN A 53 9.86 3.13 0.83
C GLN A 53 9.12 4.42 0.49
N GLY A 54 7.94 4.29 -0.08
CA GLY A 54 7.17 5.46 -0.48
C GLY A 54 7.67 6.12 -1.74
N LYS A 55 8.50 5.41 -2.51
CA LYS A 55 9.11 5.98 -3.71
C LYS A 55 8.31 5.70 -4.97
N SER A 56 7.31 4.87 -4.87
CA SER A 56 6.53 4.48 -6.03
C SER A 56 5.06 4.45 -5.66
N VAL A 57 4.22 4.96 -6.56
CA VAL A 57 2.77 4.92 -6.37
C VAL A 57 2.27 3.71 -7.16
N PRO A 58 1.82 2.66 -6.47
CA PRO A 58 1.39 1.47 -7.17
C PRO A 58 0.08 1.69 -7.91
N THR A 59 -0.07 1.00 -9.03
CA THR A 59 -1.34 1.02 -9.74
C THR A 59 -2.34 0.13 -9.00
N ILE A 60 -3.60 0.29 -9.35
CA ILE A 60 -4.66 -0.54 -8.78
C ILE A 60 -4.37 -2.02 -9.04
N SER A 61 -3.89 -2.32 -10.23
CA SER A 61 -3.58 -3.69 -10.62
C SER A 61 -2.49 -4.28 -9.71
N VAL A 62 -1.46 -3.49 -9.44
CA VAL A 62 -0.37 -3.94 -8.58
C VAL A 62 -0.87 -4.12 -7.15
N LEU A 63 -1.69 -3.19 -6.67
CA LEU A 63 -2.25 -3.31 -5.32
C LEU A 63 -3.08 -4.57 -5.18
N TRP A 64 -3.85 -4.89 -6.22
CA TRP A 64 -4.67 -6.09 -6.21
C TRP A 64 -3.82 -7.34 -6.09
N LYS A 65 -2.73 -7.38 -6.87
CA LYS A 65 -1.82 -8.52 -6.81
C LYS A 65 -1.19 -8.66 -5.43
N ILE A 66 -0.83 -7.54 -4.83
CA ILE A 66 -0.22 -7.56 -3.50
C ILE A 66 -1.22 -8.08 -2.47
N ALA A 67 -2.44 -7.58 -2.53
CA ALA A 67 -3.47 -8.02 -1.58
C ALA A 67 -3.70 -9.52 -1.70
N ASN A 68 -3.78 -10.01 -2.93
CA ASN A 68 -3.95 -11.45 -3.15
C ASN A 68 -2.77 -12.24 -2.61
N GLY A 69 -1.55 -11.75 -2.84
CA GLY A 69 -0.36 -12.42 -2.34
C GLY A 69 -0.29 -12.44 -0.82
N LEU A 70 -0.81 -11.40 -0.19
CA LEU A 70 -0.87 -11.32 1.27
C LEU A 70 -2.08 -12.05 1.83
N ASN A 71 -3.02 -12.43 0.96
CA ASN A 71 -4.25 -13.08 1.37
C ASN A 71 -5.07 -12.20 2.29
N VAL A 72 -5.17 -10.94 1.93
CA VAL A 72 -5.99 -9.98 2.67
C VAL A 72 -6.91 -9.26 1.68
N PRO A 73 -8.02 -8.68 2.17
CA PRO A 73 -8.86 -7.87 1.30
C PRO A 73 -8.10 -6.67 0.79
N PHE A 74 -8.44 -6.24 -0.42
CA PHE A 74 -7.83 -5.07 -1.03
C PHE A 74 -7.90 -3.86 -0.11
N SER A 75 -9.02 -3.71 0.59
CA SER A 75 -9.24 -2.56 1.44
C SER A 75 -8.23 -2.47 2.59
N GLU A 76 -7.62 -3.59 2.98
CA GLU A 76 -6.64 -3.56 4.05
C GLU A 76 -5.42 -2.73 3.68
N LEU A 77 -5.08 -2.69 2.40
CA LEU A 77 -3.94 -1.88 1.96
C LEU A 77 -4.25 -0.40 1.98
N LEU A 78 -5.51 -0.03 1.94
CA LEU A 78 -5.93 1.37 1.89
C LEU A 78 -6.48 1.88 3.21
N LYS A 79 -6.45 1.06 4.23
CA LYS A 79 -7.02 1.39 5.52
C LYS A 79 -6.17 2.45 6.21
N GLU A 80 -6.81 3.52 6.65
CA GLU A 80 -6.09 4.61 7.29
C GLU A 80 -6.05 4.41 8.79
N LYS A 81 -4.90 4.72 9.35
CA LYS A 81 -4.74 4.63 10.79
C LYS A 81 -5.55 5.73 11.46
N GLY A 82 -6.18 5.38 12.55
CA GLY A 82 -6.91 6.34 13.33
C GLY A 82 -8.33 6.56 12.90
N THR A 83 -8.70 6.09 11.72
CA THR A 83 -10.08 6.26 11.27
C THR A 83 -11.02 5.34 12.02
N GLU A 84 -10.52 4.28 12.56
CA GLU A 84 -11.34 3.32 13.28
C GLU A 84 -12.04 3.96 14.45
N GLY A 85 -11.33 4.81 15.18
CA GLY A 85 -11.92 5.49 16.30
C GLY A 85 -12.89 6.55 15.90
N VAL A 86 -12.79 7.04 14.68
CA VAL A 86 -13.63 8.13 14.22
C VAL A 86 -14.97 7.62 13.74
N ILE A 87 -15.00 6.45 13.21
CA ILE A 87 -16.20 5.91 12.59
C ILE A 87 -17.29 5.65 13.60
N VAL A 88 -16.90 5.45 14.82
CA VAL A 88 -17.85 5.20 15.86
C VAL A 88 -18.73 6.42 16.09
#